data_a13c51ad1762c4c5632236d81a73cc5b
#
_entry.id   a13c51ad1762c4c5632236d81a73cc5b
#
_cell.length_a   1.000
_cell.length_b   1.000
_cell.length_c   1.000
_cell.angle_alpha   90.00
_cell.angle_beta   90.00
_cell.angle_gamma   90.00
#
_symmetry.space_group_name_H-M   'P 1'
#
loop_
_entity.id
_entity.type
_entity.pdbx_description
1 polymer ?
#
loop_
_entity_poly.entity_id
_entity_poly.type
_entity_poly.pdbx_seq_one_letter_code
_entity_poly.pdbx_strand_id
1 'polypeptide(L)'
;MNLQIWKSIVKQRTIRNLKSKEKRHRLKGGKPKYKIMRNKCFNLFEVIAPSKILLTREIGYSFVHFKEELETKAKLAAQSKSQLKLSFRDTFIIDAPACSVLIAVLDTIKCQYPTLKFQVVRPKSKPADHRKHLPYDVDAVFCHIGLYKLLGFNYTSSSSQENVKCWHFIQSDIASGKITEPLFKELKEMGITDIYSSYFEAIANAVEHAYGSNIPTKRHFPIKRWWMLMAVLEGKLSLFICDLGHGIPNTLEKTQKESLLKRIWQRLQLSGKPTQDSMCIKASTLIKETRTELEYRGKGGGDIRAFIDKTPNSQLIIRSNRGMYVYNGKHKPDLVKESLYSLNGTVVQWAIQYPVK
;
A
#
# COMPACT_ATOMS: atom_id res chain seq x y z
N MET A 1 3.95 16.29 -22.39
CA MET A 1 3.22 16.07 -23.68
C MET A 1 1.82 16.64 -23.51
N ASN A 2 1.38 17.54 -24.38
CA ASN A 2 0.09 18.22 -24.27
C ASN A 2 -1.05 17.21 -24.42
N LEU A 3 -2.04 17.23 -23.51
CA LEU A 3 -3.20 16.33 -23.47
C LEU A 3 -3.99 16.29 -24.79
N GLN A 4 -4.08 17.43 -25.48
CA GLN A 4 -4.75 17.54 -26.79
C GLN A 4 -3.99 16.78 -27.89
N ILE A 5 -2.65 16.87 -27.91
CA ILE A 5 -1.79 16.14 -28.88
C ILE A 5 -1.93 14.65 -28.66
N TRP A 6 -1.88 14.19 -27.40
CA TRP A 6 -2.04 12.78 -27.07
C TRP A 6 -3.40 12.22 -27.46
N LYS A 7 -4.49 12.97 -27.18
CA LYS A 7 -5.87 12.63 -27.62
C LYS A 7 -5.97 12.49 -29.14
N SER A 8 -5.32 13.38 -29.87
CA SER A 8 -5.31 13.34 -31.34
C SER A 8 -4.59 12.07 -31.87
N ILE A 9 -3.43 11.73 -31.30
CA ILE A 9 -2.65 10.54 -31.68
C ILE A 9 -3.43 9.24 -31.43
N VAL A 10 -4.04 9.09 -30.26
CA VAL A 10 -4.83 7.90 -29.93
C VAL A 10 -6.06 7.79 -30.83
N LYS A 11 -6.76 8.90 -31.09
CA LYS A 11 -7.89 8.93 -32.00
C LYS A 11 -7.49 8.53 -33.43
N GLN A 12 -6.37 9.04 -33.93
CA GLN A 12 -5.87 8.67 -35.26
C GLN A 12 -5.47 7.20 -35.36
N ARG A 13 -4.79 6.63 -34.35
CA ARG A 13 -4.44 5.20 -34.32
C ARG A 13 -5.67 4.31 -34.33
N THR A 14 -6.69 4.63 -33.52
CA THR A 14 -7.95 3.86 -33.46
C THR A 14 -8.69 3.91 -34.81
N ILE A 15 -8.77 5.10 -35.43
CA ILE A 15 -9.40 5.24 -36.76
C ILE A 15 -8.64 4.46 -37.83
N ARG A 16 -7.29 4.47 -37.83
CA ARG A 16 -6.47 3.70 -38.77
C ARG A 16 -6.70 2.18 -38.60
N ASN A 17 -6.75 1.69 -37.36
CA ASN A 17 -6.98 0.28 -37.08
C ASN A 17 -8.39 -0.18 -37.52
N LEU A 18 -9.41 0.66 -37.32
CA LEU A 18 -10.78 0.38 -37.77
C LEU A 18 -10.86 0.35 -39.30
N LYS A 19 -10.28 1.33 -39.99
CA LYS A 19 -10.24 1.39 -41.45
C LYS A 19 -9.48 0.19 -42.05
N SER A 20 -8.39 -0.24 -41.41
CA SER A 20 -7.62 -1.40 -41.82
C SER A 20 -8.41 -2.71 -41.67
N LYS A 21 -9.18 -2.87 -40.59
CA LYS A 21 -10.07 -4.03 -40.38
C LYS A 21 -11.22 -4.04 -41.38
N GLU A 22 -11.82 -2.88 -41.66
CA GLU A 22 -12.91 -2.75 -42.64
C GLU A 22 -12.42 -3.06 -44.06
N LYS A 23 -11.22 -2.58 -44.45
CA LYS A 23 -10.60 -2.88 -45.74
C LYS A 23 -10.34 -4.39 -45.89
N ARG A 24 -9.84 -5.07 -44.85
CA ARG A 24 -9.61 -6.54 -44.88
C ARG A 24 -10.94 -7.30 -44.97
N HIS A 25 -12.03 -6.80 -44.38
CA HIS A 25 -13.35 -7.43 -44.45
C HIS A 25 -13.98 -7.29 -45.82
N ARG A 26 -13.83 -6.11 -46.48
CA ARG A 26 -14.30 -5.88 -47.85
C ARG A 26 -13.55 -6.74 -48.87
N LEU A 27 -12.21 -6.92 -48.66
CA LEU A 27 -11.40 -7.80 -49.51
C LEU A 27 -11.77 -9.28 -49.44
N LYS A 28 -12.50 -9.70 -48.37
CA LYS A 28 -13.05 -11.06 -48.21
C LYS A 28 -14.51 -11.21 -48.63
N GLY A 29 -15.06 -10.25 -49.39
CA GLY A 29 -16.44 -10.33 -49.92
C GLY A 29 -17.55 -10.22 -48.89
N GLY A 30 -17.21 -9.82 -47.65
CA GLY A 30 -18.21 -9.68 -46.59
C GLY A 30 -18.90 -8.33 -46.59
N LYS A 31 -20.24 -8.30 -46.43
CA LYS A 31 -20.97 -7.08 -46.14
C LYS A 31 -20.51 -6.53 -44.76
N PRO A 32 -20.38 -5.20 -44.59
CA PRO A 32 -19.93 -4.63 -43.31
C PRO A 32 -20.93 -5.01 -42.22
N LYS A 33 -20.54 -5.89 -41.32
CA LYS A 33 -21.34 -6.34 -40.16
C LYS A 33 -21.46 -5.30 -39.05
N TYR A 34 -20.76 -4.19 -39.16
CA TYR A 34 -20.72 -3.18 -38.10
C TYR A 34 -21.25 -1.84 -38.63
N LYS A 35 -22.42 -1.42 -38.16
CA LYS A 35 -22.77 0.00 -38.13
C LYS A 35 -21.67 0.68 -37.27
N ILE A 36 -20.81 1.46 -37.90
CA ILE A 36 -19.86 2.30 -37.15
C ILE A 36 -20.73 3.25 -36.32
N MET A 37 -20.94 2.93 -35.05
CA MET A 37 -21.49 3.90 -34.10
C MET A 37 -20.52 5.06 -34.03
N ARG A 38 -20.85 6.14 -34.71
CA ARG A 38 -20.02 7.32 -34.90
C ARG A 38 -19.68 8.11 -33.64
N ASN A 39 -20.03 7.69 -32.45
CA ASN A 39 -19.73 8.43 -31.22
C ASN A 39 -19.58 7.50 -30.04
N LYS A 40 -18.38 6.97 -29.86
CA LYS A 40 -17.76 6.70 -28.54
C LYS A 40 -16.36 6.12 -28.77
N CYS A 41 -15.40 6.96 -29.17
CA CYS A 41 -14.01 6.70 -28.83
C CYS A 41 -13.91 6.85 -27.32
N PHE A 42 -14.09 5.76 -26.57
CA PHE A 42 -13.73 5.72 -25.18
C PHE A 42 -12.21 5.93 -25.13
N ASN A 43 -11.78 7.09 -24.66
CA ASN A 43 -10.39 7.31 -24.30
C ASN A 43 -10.13 6.36 -23.13
N LEU A 44 -9.55 5.22 -23.41
CA LEU A 44 -9.20 4.22 -22.41
C LEU A 44 -7.78 4.52 -21.94
N PHE A 45 -7.65 4.91 -20.69
CA PHE A 45 -6.36 5.00 -20.03
C PHE A 45 -6.00 3.62 -19.49
N GLU A 46 -4.86 3.08 -19.88
CA GLU A 46 -4.41 1.75 -19.43
C GLU A 46 -3.18 1.89 -18.55
N VAL A 47 -3.20 1.24 -17.39
CA VAL A 47 -2.07 1.04 -16.49
C VAL A 47 -1.77 -0.44 -16.45
N ILE A 48 -0.52 -0.81 -16.71
CA ILE A 48 -0.07 -2.20 -16.68
C ILE A 48 0.74 -2.39 -15.40
N ALA A 49 0.25 -3.27 -14.53
CA ALA A 49 0.95 -3.62 -13.32
C ALA A 49 2.22 -4.43 -13.63
N PRO A 50 3.31 -4.25 -12.87
CA PRO A 50 4.53 -5.02 -13.07
C PRO A 50 4.30 -6.50 -12.76
N SER A 51 5.16 -7.35 -13.30
CA SER A 51 5.10 -8.80 -13.07
C SER A 51 5.32 -9.19 -11.60
N LYS A 52 6.07 -8.36 -10.87
CA LYS A 52 6.32 -8.49 -9.42
C LYS A 52 6.04 -7.16 -8.74
N ILE A 53 5.15 -7.16 -7.77
CA ILE A 53 4.77 -5.99 -6.96
C ILE A 53 5.32 -6.23 -5.54
N LEU A 54 6.47 -5.65 -5.23
CA LEU A 54 7.23 -5.96 -4.02
C LEU A 54 7.68 -4.71 -3.27
N LEU A 55 7.58 -4.76 -1.93
CA LEU A 55 8.12 -3.77 -0.98
C LEU A 55 8.95 -4.40 0.14
N THR A 56 9.16 -5.72 0.13
CA THR A 56 9.76 -6.45 1.28
C THR A 56 11.21 -6.07 1.52
N ARG A 57 12.03 -5.93 0.47
CA ARG A 57 13.47 -5.71 0.60
C ARG A 57 13.85 -4.23 0.53
N GLU A 58 13.25 -3.50 -0.37
CA GLU A 58 13.46 -2.08 -0.61
C GLU A 58 12.25 -1.50 -1.33
N ILE A 59 12.13 -0.17 -1.33
CA ILE A 59 11.13 0.53 -2.12
C ILE A 59 11.61 0.55 -3.56
N GLY A 60 11.19 -0.44 -4.35
CA GLY A 60 11.65 -0.67 -5.70
C GLY A 60 11.04 0.30 -6.73
N TYR A 61 11.84 0.63 -7.76
CA TYR A 61 11.42 1.50 -8.87
C TYR A 61 10.11 1.04 -9.50
N SER A 62 9.97 -0.24 -9.80
CA SER A 62 8.81 -0.76 -10.53
C SER A 62 7.49 -0.56 -9.78
N PHE A 63 7.50 -0.68 -8.45
CA PHE A 63 6.31 -0.44 -7.63
C PHE A 63 5.98 1.06 -7.54
N VAL A 64 6.98 1.90 -7.28
CA VAL A 64 6.78 3.36 -7.17
C VAL A 64 6.31 3.93 -8.50
N HIS A 65 6.95 3.55 -9.60
CA HIS A 65 6.55 3.99 -10.95
C HIS A 65 5.13 3.55 -11.30
N PHE A 66 4.77 2.29 -10.99
CA PHE A 66 3.41 1.78 -11.18
C PHE A 66 2.37 2.59 -10.37
N LYS A 67 2.68 2.89 -9.09
CA LYS A 67 1.83 3.71 -8.23
C LYS A 67 1.63 5.13 -8.81
N GLU A 68 2.71 5.80 -9.21
CA GLU A 68 2.67 7.15 -9.79
C GLU A 68 1.92 7.19 -11.12
N GLU A 69 2.12 6.17 -11.96
CA GLU A 69 1.41 6.02 -13.23
C GLU A 69 -0.09 5.83 -12.99
N LEU A 70 -0.46 5.00 -11.99
CA LEU A 70 -1.83 4.75 -11.60
C LEU A 70 -2.52 6.04 -11.13
N GLU A 71 -1.91 6.79 -10.21
CA GLU A 71 -2.42 8.07 -9.71
C GLU A 71 -2.57 9.10 -10.84
N THR A 72 -1.56 9.21 -11.70
CA THR A 72 -1.56 10.16 -12.82
C THR A 72 -2.64 9.83 -13.85
N LYS A 73 -2.73 8.56 -14.26
CA LYS A 73 -3.72 8.12 -15.26
C LYS A 73 -5.15 8.14 -14.72
N ALA A 74 -5.34 7.87 -13.42
CA ALA A 74 -6.63 8.02 -12.76
C ALA A 74 -7.13 9.46 -12.82
N LYS A 75 -6.26 10.43 -12.49
CA LYS A 75 -6.57 11.86 -12.60
C LYS A 75 -6.95 12.25 -14.03
N LEU A 76 -6.16 11.83 -15.03
CA LEU A 76 -6.42 12.13 -16.43
C LEU A 76 -7.72 11.49 -16.94
N ALA A 77 -7.98 10.24 -16.54
CA ALA A 77 -9.21 9.54 -16.90
C ALA A 77 -10.45 10.22 -16.29
N ALA A 78 -10.39 10.62 -15.03
CA ALA A 78 -11.47 11.34 -14.36
C ALA A 78 -11.75 12.70 -15.03
N GLN A 79 -10.70 13.51 -15.32
CA GLN A 79 -10.83 14.80 -15.99
C GLN A 79 -11.41 14.70 -17.40
N SER A 80 -11.10 13.61 -18.13
CA SER A 80 -11.61 13.38 -19.48
C SER A 80 -12.89 12.56 -19.53
N LYS A 81 -13.51 12.27 -18.37
CA LYS A 81 -14.72 11.41 -18.25
C LYS A 81 -14.53 10.07 -18.96
N SER A 82 -13.33 9.52 -18.89
CA SER A 82 -12.93 8.27 -19.52
C SER A 82 -12.85 7.14 -18.49
N GLN A 83 -12.56 5.92 -18.95
CA GLN A 83 -12.37 4.75 -18.08
C GLN A 83 -10.87 4.54 -17.82
N LEU A 84 -10.54 3.99 -16.66
CA LEU A 84 -9.21 3.53 -16.31
C LEU A 84 -9.17 2.00 -16.37
N LYS A 85 -8.34 1.46 -17.26
CA LYS A 85 -8.07 0.03 -17.36
C LYS A 85 -6.83 -0.30 -16.56
N LEU A 86 -7.00 -1.15 -15.56
CA LEU A 86 -5.92 -1.68 -14.73
C LEU A 86 -5.65 -3.14 -15.12
N SER A 87 -4.45 -3.42 -15.63
CA SER A 87 -4.08 -4.72 -16.13
C SER A 87 -3.07 -5.40 -15.21
N PHE A 88 -3.50 -6.48 -14.54
CA PHE A 88 -2.64 -7.38 -13.77
C PHE A 88 -2.29 -8.65 -14.55
N ARG A 89 -2.52 -8.67 -15.87
CA ARG A 89 -2.38 -9.86 -16.72
C ARG A 89 -1.11 -10.67 -16.46
N ASP A 90 0.00 -9.98 -16.34
CA ASP A 90 1.32 -10.61 -16.23
C ASP A 90 1.89 -10.51 -14.80
N THR A 91 1.09 -10.05 -13.82
CA THR A 91 1.47 -10.02 -12.41
C THR A 91 1.34 -11.41 -11.82
N PHE A 92 2.43 -11.93 -11.25
CA PHE A 92 2.49 -13.28 -10.68
C PHE A 92 3.03 -13.33 -9.25
N ILE A 93 3.55 -12.23 -8.72
CA ILE A 93 3.94 -12.08 -7.32
C ILE A 93 3.48 -10.72 -6.81
N ILE A 94 2.89 -10.70 -5.62
CA ILE A 94 2.64 -9.49 -4.84
C ILE A 94 2.97 -9.80 -3.38
N ASP A 95 3.77 -8.97 -2.71
CA ASP A 95 3.98 -9.14 -1.28
C ASP A 95 2.93 -8.37 -0.46
N ALA A 96 2.74 -8.77 0.78
CA ALA A 96 1.70 -8.20 1.62
C ALA A 96 1.89 -6.70 1.93
N PRO A 97 3.11 -6.16 2.17
CA PRO A 97 3.29 -4.72 2.30
C PRO A 97 2.92 -3.93 1.04
N ALA A 98 3.27 -4.43 -0.16
CA ALA A 98 2.86 -3.80 -1.41
C ALA A 98 1.35 -3.88 -1.62
N CYS A 99 0.73 -4.97 -1.20
CA CYS A 99 -0.72 -5.16 -1.24
C CYS A 99 -1.45 -4.11 -0.39
N SER A 100 -0.97 -3.84 0.84
CA SER A 100 -1.55 -2.84 1.72
C SER A 100 -1.50 -1.43 1.11
N VAL A 101 -0.37 -1.06 0.49
CA VAL A 101 -0.23 0.24 -0.18
C VAL A 101 -1.08 0.33 -1.46
N LEU A 102 -1.13 -0.74 -2.25
CA LEU A 102 -1.95 -0.76 -3.48
C LEU A 102 -3.43 -0.53 -3.19
N ILE A 103 -3.96 -1.20 -2.17
CA ILE A 103 -5.35 -0.99 -1.74
C ILE A 103 -5.57 0.44 -1.25
N ALA A 104 -4.66 0.97 -0.43
CA ALA A 104 -4.74 2.35 0.06
C ALA A 104 -4.78 3.36 -1.10
N VAL A 105 -3.95 3.17 -2.13
CA VAL A 105 -3.92 4.01 -3.34
C VAL A 105 -5.22 3.89 -4.12
N LEU A 106 -5.73 2.69 -4.34
CA LEU A 106 -6.98 2.48 -5.08
C LEU A 106 -8.21 3.03 -4.35
N ASP A 107 -8.26 2.88 -3.02
CA ASP A 107 -9.31 3.47 -2.19
C ASP A 107 -9.26 5.01 -2.26
N THR A 108 -8.07 5.58 -2.16
CA THR A 108 -7.86 7.04 -2.31
C THR A 108 -8.35 7.53 -3.67
N ILE A 109 -7.99 6.83 -4.75
CA ILE A 109 -8.44 7.17 -6.12
C ILE A 109 -9.97 7.08 -6.22
N LYS A 110 -10.59 6.04 -5.65
CA LYS A 110 -12.05 5.89 -5.66
C LYS A 110 -12.76 6.99 -4.90
N CYS A 111 -12.23 7.39 -3.75
CA CYS A 111 -12.79 8.50 -2.97
C CYS A 111 -12.61 9.85 -3.68
N GLN A 112 -11.45 10.07 -4.30
CA GLN A 112 -11.16 11.31 -5.01
C GLN A 112 -11.95 11.44 -6.32
N TYR A 113 -12.19 10.33 -7.00
CA TYR A 113 -12.87 10.27 -8.29
C TYR A 113 -14.04 9.25 -8.27
N PRO A 114 -15.13 9.52 -7.54
CA PRO A 114 -16.20 8.54 -7.32
C PRO A 114 -16.90 8.10 -8.60
N THR A 115 -16.89 8.93 -9.63
CA THR A 115 -17.49 8.64 -10.95
C THR A 115 -16.56 7.90 -11.90
N LEU A 116 -15.27 7.74 -11.54
CA LEU A 116 -14.29 7.03 -12.37
C LEU A 116 -14.67 5.56 -12.51
N LYS A 117 -14.84 5.12 -13.75
CA LYS A 117 -15.11 3.72 -14.06
C LYS A 117 -13.82 2.96 -14.31
N PHE A 118 -13.70 1.81 -13.66
CA PHE A 118 -12.56 0.92 -13.84
C PHE A 118 -12.90 -0.20 -14.82
N GLN A 119 -11.87 -0.68 -15.52
CA GLN A 119 -11.82 -1.99 -16.16
C GLN A 119 -10.62 -2.73 -15.56
N VAL A 120 -10.79 -4.00 -15.22
CA VAL A 120 -9.73 -4.81 -14.63
C VAL A 120 -9.45 -6.02 -15.49
N VAL A 121 -8.18 -6.21 -15.83
CA VAL A 121 -7.67 -7.45 -16.43
C VAL A 121 -7.00 -8.24 -15.32
N ARG A 122 -7.60 -9.40 -15.00
CA ARG A 122 -7.10 -10.28 -13.93
C ARG A 122 -5.75 -10.92 -14.30
N PRO A 123 -4.96 -11.33 -13.31
CA PRO A 123 -3.77 -12.15 -13.54
C PRO A 123 -4.11 -13.38 -14.38
N LYS A 124 -3.22 -13.76 -15.30
CA LYS A 124 -3.35 -15.03 -16.02
C LYS A 124 -3.20 -16.19 -15.06
N SER A 125 -4.11 -17.16 -15.14
CA SER A 125 -3.89 -18.45 -14.52
C SER A 125 -2.64 -19.08 -15.15
N LYS A 126 -1.58 -19.29 -14.34
CA LYS A 126 -0.40 -19.99 -14.83
C LYS A 126 -0.63 -21.50 -14.88
N PRO A 127 -0.02 -22.22 -15.85
CA PRO A 127 -0.01 -23.68 -15.84
C PRO A 127 0.47 -24.24 -14.49
N ALA A 128 -0.05 -25.39 -14.10
CA ALA A 128 0.24 -26.02 -12.79
C ALA A 128 1.75 -26.15 -12.49
N ASP A 129 2.57 -26.40 -13.51
CA ASP A 129 4.02 -26.57 -13.38
C ASP A 129 4.77 -25.33 -12.91
N HIS A 130 4.28 -24.14 -13.24
CA HIS A 130 4.86 -22.87 -12.79
C HIS A 130 4.34 -22.40 -11.42
N ARG A 131 3.29 -23.04 -10.89
CA ARG A 131 2.71 -22.70 -9.57
C ARG A 131 3.42 -23.40 -8.41
N LYS A 132 4.13 -24.49 -8.67
CA LYS A 132 4.80 -25.30 -7.62
C LYS A 132 5.79 -24.53 -6.74
N HIS A 133 6.28 -23.36 -7.23
CA HIS A 133 7.25 -22.52 -6.52
C HIS A 133 6.68 -21.18 -6.04
N LEU A 134 5.40 -20.91 -6.25
CA LEU A 134 4.76 -19.69 -5.77
C LEU A 134 3.91 -20.00 -4.55
N PRO A 135 4.08 -19.26 -3.45
CA PRO A 135 3.38 -19.53 -2.20
C PRO A 135 1.87 -19.30 -2.29
N TYR A 136 1.40 -18.56 -3.29
CA TYR A 136 -0.03 -18.21 -3.45
C TYR A 136 -0.37 -17.74 -4.86
N ASP A 137 -1.67 -17.73 -5.18
CA ASP A 137 -2.24 -17.19 -6.41
C ASP A 137 -2.59 -15.71 -6.20
N VAL A 138 -1.99 -14.80 -6.98
CA VAL A 138 -2.22 -13.34 -6.90
C VAL A 138 -3.69 -12.99 -7.11
N ASP A 139 -4.36 -13.65 -8.06
CA ASP A 139 -5.78 -13.40 -8.33
C ASP A 139 -6.65 -13.68 -7.12
N ALA A 140 -6.33 -14.73 -6.44
CA ALA A 140 -7.02 -15.14 -5.24
C ALA A 140 -6.73 -14.21 -4.06
N VAL A 141 -5.49 -13.74 -3.89
CA VAL A 141 -5.18 -12.68 -2.94
C VAL A 141 -6.06 -11.47 -3.21
N PHE A 142 -6.16 -11.01 -4.46
CA PHE A 142 -6.98 -9.85 -4.83
C PHE A 142 -8.48 -10.03 -4.57
N CYS A 143 -9.00 -11.24 -4.80
CA CYS A 143 -10.38 -11.58 -4.43
C CYS A 143 -10.57 -11.49 -2.90
N HIS A 144 -9.64 -12.08 -2.15
CA HIS A 144 -9.77 -12.24 -0.71
C HIS A 144 -9.67 -10.93 0.05
N ILE A 145 -8.69 -10.07 -0.28
CA ILE A 145 -8.56 -8.73 0.31
C ILE A 145 -9.60 -7.73 -0.18
N GLY A 146 -10.51 -8.14 -1.08
CA GLY A 146 -11.57 -7.28 -1.59
C GLY A 146 -11.12 -6.22 -2.60
N LEU A 147 -9.94 -6.35 -3.23
CA LEU A 147 -9.44 -5.38 -4.22
C LEU A 147 -10.43 -5.23 -5.38
N TYR A 148 -10.93 -6.33 -5.91
CA TYR A 148 -11.92 -6.27 -6.99
C TYR A 148 -13.24 -5.66 -6.53
N LYS A 149 -13.72 -5.98 -5.32
CA LYS A 149 -14.91 -5.41 -4.73
C LYS A 149 -14.77 -3.88 -4.56
N LEU A 150 -13.60 -3.42 -4.12
CA LEU A 150 -13.27 -2.00 -4.03
C LEU A 150 -13.43 -1.29 -5.39
N LEU A 151 -13.03 -1.95 -6.49
CA LEU A 151 -13.15 -1.41 -7.84
C LEU A 151 -14.53 -1.60 -8.48
N GLY A 152 -15.48 -2.24 -7.79
CA GLY A 152 -16.85 -2.46 -8.24
C GLY A 152 -17.08 -3.77 -8.98
N PHE A 153 -16.22 -4.79 -8.77
CA PHE A 153 -16.35 -6.11 -9.39
C PHE A 153 -16.54 -7.21 -8.34
N ASN A 154 -17.50 -8.10 -8.59
CA ASN A 154 -17.76 -9.27 -7.74
C ASN A 154 -17.09 -10.51 -8.34
N TYR A 155 -15.74 -10.53 -8.32
CA TYR A 155 -15.00 -11.70 -8.76
C TYR A 155 -14.77 -12.68 -7.61
N THR A 156 -14.86 -13.95 -7.93
CA THR A 156 -14.49 -15.06 -7.04
C THR A 156 -13.27 -15.76 -7.60
N SER A 157 -12.43 -16.28 -6.71
CA SER A 157 -11.31 -17.14 -7.12
C SER A 157 -11.76 -18.58 -7.22
N SER A 158 -11.28 -19.28 -8.25
CA SER A 158 -11.51 -20.72 -8.42
C SER A 158 -10.50 -21.59 -7.65
N SER A 159 -9.43 -21.00 -7.09
CA SER A 159 -8.43 -21.75 -6.37
C SER A 159 -8.86 -21.97 -4.92
N SER A 160 -8.84 -23.24 -4.48
CA SER A 160 -8.99 -23.61 -3.06
C SER A 160 -7.79 -23.09 -2.28
N GLN A 161 -8.02 -22.07 -1.46
CA GLN A 161 -6.93 -21.28 -0.88
C GLN A 161 -6.72 -21.62 0.58
N GLU A 162 -6.15 -22.75 0.85
CA GLU A 162 -5.69 -23.05 2.21
C GLU A 162 -4.59 -22.08 2.69
N ASN A 163 -3.81 -21.51 1.77
CA ASN A 163 -2.65 -20.66 2.09
C ASN A 163 -2.96 -19.16 2.27
N VAL A 164 -4.21 -18.71 2.13
CA VAL A 164 -4.59 -17.28 2.24
C VAL A 164 -5.71 -17.10 3.27
N LYS A 165 -5.74 -17.94 4.29
CA LYS A 165 -6.89 -18.07 5.21
C LYS A 165 -7.21 -16.83 6.05
N CYS A 166 -6.27 -15.93 6.28
CA CYS A 166 -6.48 -14.81 7.21
C CYS A 166 -5.97 -13.50 6.62
N TRP A 167 -6.56 -13.08 5.51
CA TRP A 167 -6.30 -11.76 4.96
C TRP A 167 -7.50 -10.86 5.25
N HIS A 168 -7.35 -9.99 6.24
CA HIS A 168 -8.37 -9.02 6.63
C HIS A 168 -7.91 -7.62 6.29
N PHE A 169 -8.85 -6.84 5.77
CA PHE A 169 -8.63 -5.46 5.43
C PHE A 169 -9.63 -4.56 6.17
N ILE A 170 -9.12 -3.56 6.86
CA ILE A 170 -9.89 -2.56 7.59
C ILE A 170 -9.34 -1.18 7.24
N GLN A 171 -10.22 -0.18 7.21
CA GLN A 171 -9.83 1.21 6.97
C GLN A 171 -10.69 2.16 7.79
N SER A 172 -10.13 3.29 8.22
CA SER A 172 -10.88 4.34 8.89
C SER A 172 -10.10 5.67 8.89
N ASP A 173 -10.79 6.73 9.21
CA ASP A 173 -10.25 8.07 9.46
C ASP A 173 -10.15 8.41 10.96
N ILE A 174 -10.66 7.54 11.83
CA ILE A 174 -10.62 7.69 13.30
C ILE A 174 -9.88 6.54 13.97
N ALA A 175 -9.24 6.81 15.09
CA ALA A 175 -8.65 5.78 15.96
C ALA A 175 -9.72 5.27 16.93
N SER A 176 -10.32 4.12 16.64
CA SER A 176 -11.34 3.51 17.50
C SER A 176 -11.12 2.00 17.63
N GLY A 177 -11.05 1.51 18.85
CA GLY A 177 -10.91 0.08 19.15
C GLY A 177 -12.07 -0.76 18.62
N LYS A 178 -13.28 -0.19 18.52
CA LYS A 178 -14.46 -0.89 17.97
C LYS A 178 -14.25 -1.30 16.51
N ILE A 179 -13.52 -0.49 15.72
CA ILE A 179 -13.25 -0.77 14.30
C ILE A 179 -12.31 -1.97 14.14
N THR A 180 -11.34 -2.12 15.05
CA THR A 180 -10.35 -3.19 15.04
C THR A 180 -10.73 -4.40 15.86
N GLU A 181 -11.86 -4.36 16.58
CA GLU A 181 -12.33 -5.42 17.47
C GLU A 181 -12.44 -6.80 16.79
N PRO A 182 -13.03 -6.92 15.57
CA PRO A 182 -13.12 -8.21 14.90
C PRO A 182 -11.75 -8.84 14.65
N LEU A 183 -10.78 -8.01 14.21
CA LEU A 183 -9.41 -8.44 13.98
C LEU A 183 -8.70 -8.83 15.28
N PHE A 184 -8.90 -8.03 16.34
CA PHE A 184 -8.31 -8.31 17.64
C PHE A 184 -8.83 -9.61 18.24
N LYS A 185 -10.11 -9.93 18.05
CA LYS A 185 -10.70 -11.21 18.46
C LYS A 185 -10.00 -12.38 17.77
N GLU A 186 -9.78 -12.29 16.47
CA GLU A 186 -9.07 -13.31 15.70
C GLU A 186 -7.60 -13.46 16.15
N LEU A 187 -6.88 -12.35 16.35
CA LEU A 187 -5.52 -12.38 16.89
C LEU A 187 -5.48 -13.06 18.27
N LYS A 188 -6.47 -12.79 19.12
CA LYS A 188 -6.60 -13.43 20.44
C LYS A 188 -6.85 -14.94 20.34
N GLU A 189 -7.69 -15.37 19.40
CA GLU A 189 -7.93 -16.80 19.11
C GLU A 189 -6.64 -17.50 18.62
N MET A 190 -5.77 -16.75 17.95
CA MET A 190 -4.43 -17.17 17.56
C MET A 190 -3.40 -17.15 18.71
N GLY A 191 -3.79 -16.74 19.92
CA GLY A 191 -2.89 -16.60 21.08
C GLY A 191 -2.05 -15.33 21.10
N ILE A 192 -2.37 -14.34 20.26
CA ILE A 192 -1.63 -13.08 20.15
C ILE A 192 -2.43 -11.96 20.81
N THR A 193 -2.16 -11.68 22.08
CA THR A 193 -2.94 -10.73 22.90
C THR A 193 -2.27 -9.37 23.08
N ASP A 194 -0.95 -9.34 23.25
CA ASP A 194 -0.20 -8.15 23.66
C ASP A 194 0.09 -7.15 22.54
N ILE A 195 -0.30 -7.47 21.29
CA ILE A 195 -0.05 -6.61 20.14
C ILE A 195 -0.97 -5.39 20.06
N TYR A 196 -2.10 -5.42 20.79
CA TYR A 196 -3.14 -4.37 20.72
C TYR A 196 -2.58 -2.97 20.92
N SER A 197 -1.85 -2.75 22.02
CA SER A 197 -1.28 -1.42 22.33
C SER A 197 -0.31 -0.92 21.24
N SER A 198 0.47 -1.83 20.66
CA SER A 198 1.46 -1.48 19.64
C SER A 198 0.81 -1.09 18.31
N TYR A 199 -0.17 -1.84 17.82
CA TYR A 199 -0.82 -1.45 16.56
C TYR A 199 -1.76 -0.25 16.73
N PHE A 200 -2.42 -0.13 17.88
CA PHE A 200 -3.30 1.01 18.15
C PHE A 200 -2.51 2.32 18.20
N GLU A 201 -1.29 2.29 18.72
CA GLU A 201 -0.38 3.42 18.67
C GLU A 201 -0.02 3.82 17.23
N ALA A 202 0.21 2.85 16.35
CA ALA A 202 0.47 3.15 14.94
C ALA A 202 -0.76 3.78 14.25
N ILE A 203 -1.97 3.31 14.60
CA ILE A 203 -3.23 3.92 14.15
C ILE A 203 -3.36 5.36 14.67
N ALA A 204 -3.12 5.59 15.96
CA ALA A 204 -3.18 6.92 16.55
C ALA A 204 -2.19 7.89 15.86
N ASN A 205 -0.96 7.43 15.62
CA ASN A 205 0.05 8.21 14.89
C ASN A 205 -0.39 8.55 13.45
N ALA A 206 -1.07 7.62 12.76
CA ALA A 206 -1.60 7.88 11.42
C ALA A 206 -2.72 8.93 11.45
N VAL A 207 -3.64 8.85 12.42
CA VAL A 207 -4.75 9.81 12.56
C VAL A 207 -4.24 11.20 12.97
N GLU A 208 -3.35 11.27 13.95
CA GLU A 208 -2.93 12.54 14.55
C GLU A 208 -1.85 13.27 13.76
N HIS A 209 -0.95 12.52 13.10
CA HIS A 209 0.29 13.08 12.57
C HIS A 209 0.48 12.92 11.06
N ALA A 210 -0.11 11.91 10.43
CA ALA A 210 0.23 11.60 9.03
C ALA A 210 -0.19 12.71 8.06
N TYR A 211 -1.27 13.43 8.35
CA TYR A 211 -1.90 14.39 7.43
C TYR A 211 -1.95 15.83 7.95
N GLY A 212 -1.01 16.21 8.81
CA GLY A 212 -0.98 17.55 9.43
C GLY A 212 -0.94 18.69 8.41
N SER A 213 -1.77 19.72 8.60
CA SER A 213 -1.87 20.86 7.70
C SER A 213 -0.70 21.85 7.82
N ASN A 214 0.05 21.78 8.93
CA ASN A 214 1.19 22.66 9.22
C ASN A 214 2.51 22.18 8.58
N ILE A 215 2.46 21.15 7.73
CA ILE A 215 3.63 20.60 7.05
C ILE A 215 3.63 21.11 5.61
N PRO A 216 4.63 21.87 5.19
CA PRO A 216 4.73 22.36 3.81
C PRO A 216 4.79 21.20 2.83
N THR A 217 3.85 21.15 1.88
CA THR A 217 3.81 20.13 0.86
C THR A 217 3.06 20.59 -0.38
N LYS A 218 3.47 20.07 -1.55
CA LYS A 218 2.71 20.17 -2.80
C LYS A 218 1.70 19.02 -2.96
N ARG A 219 1.71 18.06 -2.03
CA ARG A 219 0.82 16.90 -2.06
C ARG A 219 -0.56 17.31 -1.55
N HIS A 220 -1.57 16.85 -2.24
CA HIS A 220 -2.96 16.96 -1.82
C HIS A 220 -3.41 15.62 -1.26
N PHE A 221 -4.02 15.62 -0.08
CA PHE A 221 -4.58 14.45 0.57
C PHE A 221 -6.11 14.48 0.46
N PRO A 222 -6.71 13.81 -0.56
CA PRO A 222 -8.16 13.85 -0.76
C PRO A 222 -8.92 13.15 0.36
N ILE A 223 -8.28 12.18 1.01
CA ILE A 223 -8.78 11.52 2.22
C ILE A 223 -7.64 11.40 3.23
N LYS A 224 -8.00 11.39 4.51
CA LYS A 224 -7.08 11.24 5.64
C LYS A 224 -7.46 9.96 6.34
N ARG A 225 -6.85 8.84 5.92
CA ARG A 225 -7.17 7.50 6.41
C ARG A 225 -5.93 6.72 6.78
N TRP A 226 -6.15 5.72 7.60
CA TRP A 226 -5.26 4.59 7.77
C TRP A 226 -5.91 3.32 7.22
N TRP A 227 -5.08 2.39 6.79
CA TRP A 227 -5.47 1.08 6.28
C TRP A 227 -4.72 0.01 7.05
N MET A 228 -5.43 -1.03 7.47
CA MET A 228 -4.88 -2.17 8.18
C MET A 228 -5.09 -3.43 7.36
N LEU A 229 -4.02 -4.18 7.19
CA LEU A 229 -4.03 -5.48 6.54
C LEU A 229 -3.44 -6.51 7.49
N MET A 230 -4.12 -7.64 7.68
CA MET A 230 -3.56 -8.82 8.32
C MET A 230 -3.40 -9.91 7.27
N ALA A 231 -2.27 -10.61 7.29
CA ALA A 231 -1.98 -11.72 6.39
C ALA A 231 -1.25 -12.83 7.15
N VAL A 232 -1.74 -14.07 6.99
CA VAL A 232 -1.03 -15.27 7.45
C VAL A 232 -0.54 -16.04 6.24
N LEU A 233 0.76 -16.28 6.18
CA LEU A 233 1.39 -17.00 5.08
C LEU A 233 2.51 -17.88 5.62
N GLU A 234 2.50 -19.19 5.33
CA GLU A 234 3.56 -20.14 5.68
C GLU A 234 4.00 -20.07 7.15
N GLY A 235 3.03 -20.04 8.07
CA GLY A 235 3.31 -19.97 9.52
C GLY A 235 3.83 -18.61 10.00
N LYS A 236 3.74 -17.56 9.17
CA LYS A 236 4.07 -16.18 9.54
C LYS A 236 2.84 -15.31 9.49
N LEU A 237 2.50 -14.69 10.62
CA LEU A 237 1.52 -13.64 10.69
C LEU A 237 2.21 -12.32 10.40
N SER A 238 1.63 -11.52 9.53
CA SER A 238 2.02 -10.13 9.29
C SER A 238 0.83 -9.21 9.48
N LEU A 239 1.01 -8.20 10.32
CA LEU A 239 0.05 -7.14 10.55
C LEU A 239 0.63 -5.84 10.03
N PHE A 240 -0.14 -5.10 9.23
CA PHE A 240 0.28 -3.86 8.60
C PHE A 240 -0.66 -2.72 8.98
N ILE A 241 -0.09 -1.56 9.30
CA ILE A 241 -0.79 -0.27 9.32
C ILE A 241 -0.14 0.61 8.26
N CYS A 242 -0.97 1.14 7.35
CA CYS A 242 -0.53 1.98 6.25
C CYS A 242 -1.22 3.35 6.33
N ASP A 243 -0.49 4.42 6.05
CA ASP A 243 -1.00 5.73 5.70
C ASP A 243 -0.34 6.24 4.40
N LEU A 244 -1.01 7.13 3.70
CA LEU A 244 -0.47 7.82 2.52
C LEU A 244 -0.16 9.30 2.82
N GLY A 245 0.14 9.61 4.07
CA GLY A 245 0.42 10.95 4.57
C GLY A 245 1.81 11.48 4.20
N HIS A 246 2.28 12.43 5.00
CA HIS A 246 3.59 13.07 4.81
C HIS A 246 4.78 12.13 5.04
N GLY A 247 4.58 11.06 5.84
CA GLY A 247 5.62 10.17 6.31
C GLY A 247 6.37 10.71 7.53
N ILE A 248 6.89 9.80 8.35
CA ILE A 248 7.58 10.09 9.61
C ILE A 248 8.70 11.13 9.46
N PRO A 249 9.59 11.06 8.43
CA PRO A 249 10.69 12.03 8.30
C PRO A 249 10.23 13.48 8.18
N ASN A 250 9.05 13.72 7.59
CA ASN A 250 8.51 15.05 7.40
C ASN A 250 7.66 15.53 8.58
N THR A 251 7.15 14.62 9.41
CA THR A 251 6.26 14.94 10.53
C THR A 251 7.02 15.05 11.85
N LEU A 252 8.10 14.33 12.04
CA LEU A 252 8.78 14.14 13.32
C LEU A 252 9.12 15.46 14.04
N GLU A 253 9.73 16.41 13.35
CA GLU A 253 10.11 17.71 13.95
C GLU A 253 8.92 18.64 14.19
N LYS A 254 7.82 18.43 13.47
CA LYS A 254 6.60 19.25 13.61
C LYS A 254 5.69 18.76 14.73
N THR A 255 5.87 17.52 15.13
CA THR A 255 5.00 16.86 16.13
C THR A 255 5.69 16.69 17.48
N GLN A 256 7.02 16.86 17.57
CA GLN A 256 7.80 16.63 18.77
C GLN A 256 8.51 17.92 19.25
N LYS A 257 8.68 18.03 20.57
CA LYS A 257 9.44 19.14 21.18
C LYS A 257 10.93 19.05 20.79
N GLU A 258 11.53 20.19 20.44
CA GLU A 258 12.94 20.27 20.04
C GLU A 258 13.89 19.68 21.09
N SER A 259 13.63 19.96 22.38
CA SER A 259 14.44 19.44 23.49
C SER A 259 14.45 17.92 23.57
N LEU A 260 13.31 17.28 23.26
CA LEU A 260 13.19 15.82 23.19
C LEU A 260 13.98 15.27 22.00
N LEU A 261 13.85 15.90 20.83
CA LEU A 261 14.58 15.49 19.64
C LEU A 261 16.10 15.62 19.82
N LYS A 262 16.59 16.70 20.43
CA LYS A 262 18.03 16.88 20.74
C LYS A 262 18.58 15.73 21.59
N ARG A 263 17.83 15.26 22.60
CA ARG A 263 18.23 14.09 23.41
C ARG A 263 18.27 12.81 22.60
N ILE A 264 17.28 12.61 21.72
CA ILE A 264 17.24 11.43 20.83
C ILE A 264 18.43 11.46 19.87
N TRP A 265 18.77 12.64 19.30
CA TRP A 265 19.94 12.79 18.43
C TRP A 265 21.25 12.44 19.17
N GLN A 266 21.42 12.94 20.40
CA GLN A 266 22.55 12.60 21.25
C GLN A 266 22.63 11.10 21.55
N ARG A 267 21.49 10.46 21.91
CA ARG A 267 21.44 9.02 22.15
C ARG A 267 21.81 8.19 20.90
N LEU A 268 21.48 8.69 19.72
CA LEU A 268 21.85 8.09 18.44
C LEU A 268 23.24 8.52 17.94
N GLN A 269 24.00 9.28 18.74
CA GLN A 269 25.31 9.83 18.38
C GLN A 269 25.30 10.67 17.11
N LEU A 270 24.22 11.44 16.91
CA LEU A 270 24.05 12.35 15.77
C LEU A 270 24.30 13.78 16.21
N SER A 271 24.99 14.57 15.38
CA SER A 271 25.24 16.00 15.60
C SER A 271 23.99 16.89 15.44
N GLY A 272 22.91 16.35 14.91
CA GLY A 272 21.66 17.07 14.69
C GLY A 272 20.62 16.21 13.96
N LYS A 273 19.69 16.84 13.26
CA LYS A 273 18.68 16.15 12.45
C LYS A 273 19.33 15.19 11.44
N PRO A 274 18.89 13.93 11.42
CA PRO A 274 19.35 12.99 10.39
C PRO A 274 18.94 13.44 8.99
N THR A 275 19.83 13.26 8.03
CA THR A 275 19.53 13.46 6.61
C THR A 275 18.85 12.25 5.98
N GLN A 276 19.01 11.08 6.60
CA GLN A 276 18.41 9.82 6.15
C GLN A 276 17.03 9.62 6.77
N ASP A 277 16.05 9.30 5.95
CA ASP A 277 14.68 9.00 6.38
C ASP A 277 14.64 7.80 7.34
N SER A 278 15.46 6.79 7.10
CA SER A 278 15.59 5.60 7.96
C SER A 278 16.04 5.94 9.39
N MET A 279 16.90 6.92 9.57
CA MET A 279 17.34 7.39 10.89
C MET A 279 16.24 8.23 11.57
N CYS A 280 15.45 9.00 10.83
CA CYS A 280 14.26 9.66 11.35
C CYS A 280 13.24 8.64 11.86
N ILE A 281 13.04 7.55 11.13
CA ILE A 281 12.17 6.45 11.56
C ILE A 281 12.70 5.81 12.85
N LYS A 282 13.97 5.46 12.91
CA LYS A 282 14.61 4.92 14.13
C LYS A 282 14.39 5.87 15.32
N ALA A 283 14.65 7.15 15.14
CA ALA A 283 14.44 8.17 16.16
C ALA A 283 13.01 8.24 16.66
N SER A 284 12.02 8.15 15.77
CA SER A 284 10.60 8.19 16.13
C SER A 284 10.20 7.06 17.09
N THR A 285 10.82 5.88 16.96
CA THR A 285 10.56 4.74 17.84
C THR A 285 11.15 4.91 19.26
N LEU A 286 12.06 5.86 19.46
CA LEU A 286 12.69 6.16 20.77
C LEU A 286 11.94 7.23 21.56
N ILE A 287 10.97 7.92 20.98
CA ILE A 287 10.27 9.07 21.59
C ILE A 287 9.67 8.72 22.94
N LYS A 288 9.02 7.58 23.07
CA LYS A 288 8.36 7.17 24.31
C LYS A 288 9.33 6.77 25.40
N GLU A 289 10.37 6.02 25.08
CA GLU A 289 11.41 5.70 26.04
C GLU A 289 12.02 6.96 26.64
N THR A 290 12.33 7.94 25.80
CA THR A 290 12.92 9.22 26.24
C THR A 290 11.94 10.08 27.02
N ARG A 291 10.62 9.99 26.79
CA ARG A 291 9.59 10.68 27.58
C ARG A 291 9.39 10.06 28.95
N THR A 292 9.40 8.72 29.06
CA THR A 292 9.24 8.02 30.34
C THR A 292 10.37 8.28 31.31
N GLU A 293 11.57 8.59 30.81
CA GLU A 293 12.70 9.04 31.64
C GLU A 293 12.51 10.45 32.22
N LEU A 294 11.58 11.26 31.68
CA LEU A 294 11.40 12.67 32.01
C LEU A 294 10.14 13.01 32.81
N GLU A 295 9.07 12.24 32.67
CA GLU A 295 7.77 12.55 33.26
C GLU A 295 7.09 11.29 33.80
N TYR A 296 6.75 11.34 35.07
CA TYR A 296 5.98 10.32 35.81
C TYR A 296 4.49 10.20 35.36
N ARG A 297 4.19 10.60 34.13
CA ARG A 297 2.81 10.59 33.59
C ARG A 297 2.74 9.97 32.23
N GLY A 298 2.41 8.70 32.19
CA GLY A 298 2.16 7.99 30.93
C GLY A 298 1.03 6.98 31.02
N LYS A 299 -0.19 7.41 31.21
CA LYS A 299 -1.35 6.55 30.87
C LYS A 299 -1.71 6.83 29.42
N GLY A 300 -1.46 5.88 28.51
CA GLY A 300 -2.22 5.77 27.29
C GLY A 300 -1.53 5.64 25.95
N GLY A 301 -0.21 5.49 25.86
CA GLY A 301 0.39 5.21 24.57
C GLY A 301 1.24 3.93 24.61
N GLY A 302 0.83 2.88 23.88
CA GLY A 302 1.65 1.67 23.75
C GLY A 302 2.98 1.98 23.05
N ASP A 303 4.06 1.34 23.46
CA ASP A 303 5.30 1.38 22.71
C ASP A 303 5.13 0.49 21.46
N ILE A 304 5.36 1.07 20.28
CA ILE A 304 5.23 0.34 19.02
C ILE A 304 6.19 -0.86 18.94
N ARG A 305 7.29 -0.85 19.73
CA ARG A 305 8.28 -1.93 19.82
C ARG A 305 8.00 -2.93 20.93
N ALA A 306 7.19 -2.56 21.92
CA ALA A 306 7.01 -3.33 23.17
C ALA A 306 6.56 -4.79 22.92
N PHE A 307 5.75 -5.00 21.89
CA PHE A 307 5.34 -6.35 21.49
C PHE A 307 6.51 -7.22 21.03
N ILE A 308 7.45 -6.63 20.26
CA ILE A 308 8.62 -7.36 19.74
C ILE A 308 9.56 -7.80 20.86
N ASP A 309 9.70 -6.97 21.90
CA ASP A 309 10.55 -7.30 23.05
C ASP A 309 10.05 -8.52 23.85
N LYS A 310 8.76 -8.79 23.77
CA LYS A 310 8.09 -9.90 24.47
C LYS A 310 7.89 -11.13 23.58
N THR A 311 8.01 -10.99 22.25
CA THR A 311 7.64 -12.06 21.31
C THR A 311 8.88 -12.54 20.54
N PRO A 312 9.43 -13.72 20.89
CA PRO A 312 10.59 -14.28 20.20
C PRO A 312 10.34 -14.44 18.69
N ASN A 313 11.40 -14.27 17.90
CA ASN A 313 11.38 -14.43 16.44
C ASN A 313 10.36 -13.54 15.71
N SER A 314 10.01 -12.40 16.32
CA SER A 314 9.21 -11.36 15.69
C SER A 314 10.06 -10.16 15.28
N GLN A 315 9.55 -9.34 14.39
CA GLN A 315 10.20 -8.12 13.89
C GLN A 315 9.18 -6.99 13.73
N LEU A 316 9.60 -5.77 14.06
CA LEU A 316 8.90 -4.56 13.63
C LEU A 316 9.64 -3.97 12.43
N ILE A 317 8.93 -3.76 11.33
CA ILE A 317 9.49 -3.19 10.12
C ILE A 317 8.70 -1.92 9.79
N ILE A 318 9.36 -0.78 9.75
CA ILE A 318 8.74 0.50 9.39
C ILE A 318 9.36 1.01 8.10
N ARG A 319 8.50 1.29 7.12
CA ARG A 319 8.88 1.97 5.87
C ARG A 319 8.18 3.30 5.83
N SER A 320 8.94 4.38 5.65
CA SER A 320 8.36 5.70 5.54
C SER A 320 9.19 6.55 4.61
N ASN A 321 8.54 7.13 3.59
CA ASN A 321 9.18 7.83 2.49
C ASN A 321 10.30 6.99 1.87
N ARG A 322 11.59 7.36 2.02
CA ARG A 322 12.74 6.63 1.47
C ARG A 322 13.37 5.65 2.46
N GLY A 323 13.03 5.78 3.74
CA GLY A 323 13.63 5.01 4.81
C GLY A 323 12.96 3.67 5.08
N MET A 324 13.75 2.70 5.50
CA MET A 324 13.31 1.46 6.13
C MET A 324 14.09 1.24 7.43
N TYR A 325 13.37 0.90 8.48
CA TYR A 325 13.90 0.53 9.80
C TYR A 325 13.36 -0.83 10.20
N VAL A 326 14.24 -1.72 10.66
CA VAL A 326 13.88 -3.04 11.19
C VAL A 326 14.37 -3.15 12.63
N TYR A 327 13.45 -3.39 13.54
CA TYR A 327 13.71 -3.66 14.94
C TYR A 327 13.50 -5.14 15.23
N ASN A 328 14.52 -5.79 15.78
CA ASN A 328 14.57 -7.23 16.03
C ASN A 328 14.46 -7.59 17.52
N GLY A 329 14.19 -6.60 18.40
CA GLY A 329 14.18 -6.73 19.86
C GLY A 329 15.45 -6.16 20.52
N LYS A 330 15.39 -5.95 21.83
CA LYS A 330 16.41 -5.24 22.62
C LYS A 330 17.84 -5.79 22.47
N HIS A 331 17.98 -7.09 22.25
CA HIS A 331 19.28 -7.78 22.25
C HIS A 331 19.81 -8.09 20.85
N LYS A 332 19.14 -7.62 19.81
CA LYS A 332 19.55 -7.84 18.42
C LYS A 332 19.81 -6.51 17.72
N PRO A 333 20.76 -6.46 16.78
CA PRO A 333 21.05 -5.22 16.06
C PRO A 333 19.86 -4.82 15.19
N ASP A 334 19.60 -3.51 15.16
CA ASP A 334 18.66 -2.89 14.25
C ASP A 334 19.24 -2.84 12.84
N LEU A 335 18.34 -2.85 11.83
CA LEU A 335 18.72 -2.58 10.46
C LEU A 335 18.08 -1.28 9.99
N VAL A 336 18.86 -0.41 9.38
CA VAL A 336 18.42 0.80 8.69
C VAL A 336 18.83 0.72 7.23
N LYS A 337 17.92 1.07 6.34
CA LYS A 337 18.20 1.13 4.89
C LYS A 337 17.55 2.38 4.29
N GLU A 338 18.21 2.92 3.28
CA GLU A 338 17.72 4.05 2.51
C GLU A 338 17.45 3.61 1.06
N SER A 339 16.32 4.02 0.51
CA SER A 339 15.94 3.76 -0.87
C SER A 339 16.15 5.00 -1.74
N LEU A 340 16.35 4.81 -3.02
CA LEU A 340 16.35 5.89 -4.02
C LEU A 340 14.95 6.46 -4.24
N TYR A 341 13.92 5.66 -4.02
CA TYR A 341 12.51 6.00 -4.30
C TYR A 341 11.73 6.18 -3.01
N SER A 342 10.72 7.07 -3.05
CA SER A 342 9.86 7.35 -1.91
C SER A 342 8.54 6.60 -2.00
N LEU A 343 8.14 5.96 -0.91
CA LEU A 343 6.81 5.38 -0.76
C LEU A 343 5.71 6.45 -0.74
N ASN A 344 6.05 7.65 -0.26
CA ASN A 344 5.12 8.75 -0.04
C ASN A 344 4.00 8.37 0.94
N GLY A 345 4.36 8.01 2.15
CA GLY A 345 3.50 7.54 3.24
C GLY A 345 4.28 6.71 4.23
N THR A 346 3.57 5.97 5.08
CA THR A 346 4.17 5.08 6.07
C THR A 346 3.51 3.72 6.04
N VAL A 347 4.31 2.65 6.17
CA VAL A 347 3.84 1.28 6.41
C VAL A 347 4.56 0.75 7.64
N VAL A 348 3.81 0.43 8.67
CA VAL A 348 4.28 -0.26 9.89
C VAL A 348 3.86 -1.71 9.80
N GLN A 349 4.82 -2.63 9.98
CA GLN A 349 4.60 -4.07 9.89
C GLN A 349 5.13 -4.76 11.14
N TRP A 350 4.31 -5.57 11.77
CA TRP A 350 4.73 -6.60 12.71
C TRP A 350 4.75 -7.94 11.98
N ALA A 351 5.92 -8.53 11.90
CA ALA A 351 6.11 -9.88 11.34
C ALA A 351 6.36 -10.85 12.51
N ILE A 352 5.48 -11.83 12.66
CA ILE A 352 5.40 -12.70 13.84
C ILE A 352 5.49 -14.13 13.35
N GLN A 353 6.42 -14.91 13.93
CA GLN A 353 6.43 -16.35 13.72
C GLN A 353 5.22 -16.95 14.45
N TYR A 354 4.32 -17.56 13.70
CA TYR A 354 3.14 -18.18 14.22
C TYR A 354 3.32 -19.71 14.18
N PRO A 355 3.09 -20.43 15.29
CA PRO A 355 3.17 -21.88 15.26
C PRO A 355 2.05 -22.43 14.37
N VAL A 356 2.43 -23.12 13.32
CA VAL A 356 1.48 -23.95 12.56
C VAL A 356 1.09 -25.11 13.48
N LYS A 357 -0.16 -25.12 13.93
CA LYS A 357 -0.74 -26.26 14.65
C LYS A 357 -1.01 -27.41 13.69
#